data_e9297873f0b6e945e9e2eb3e73aad844
#
_entry.id   e9297873f0b6e945e9e2eb3e73aad844
#
_cell.length_a   1.000
_cell.length_b   1.000
_cell.length_c   1.000
_cell.angle_alpha   90.00
_cell.angle_beta   90.00
_cell.angle_gamma   90.00
#
_symmetry.space_group_name_H-M   'P 1'
#
loop_
_entity.id
_entity.type
_entity.pdbx_description
1 polymer ?
#
loop_
_entity_poly.entity_id
_entity_poly.type
_entity_poly.pdbx_seq_one_letter_code
_entity_poly.pdbx_strand_id
1 'polypeptide(L)'
;WAAAADVVCFSGDKLLGGPQAGILVGKEEAVRRLKTDPLARALRLDKLSLAALEATLLDWRDGVSVPTRAMLETRPRDLRQKAERLAALLTPFCPCEAVETAGEAGGGTLPGEKLPSWAAALDPAAELEAFFRGWSTPILGRIHKGRLLLDVRTLLPGEENIIRDALGAWKGERP
;
A
#
# COMPACT_ATOMS: atom_id res chain seq x y z
N TRP A 1 11.78 -13.51 15.20
CA TRP A 1 10.66 -14.49 15.36
C TRP A 1 11.09 -15.90 14.99
N ALA A 2 11.84 -16.11 13.90
CA ALA A 2 12.29 -17.46 13.47
C ALA A 2 13.11 -18.22 14.53
N ALA A 3 13.78 -17.52 15.43
CA ALA A 3 14.54 -18.16 16.53
C ALA A 3 13.66 -18.58 17.71
N ALA A 4 12.43 -18.09 17.80
CA ALA A 4 11.52 -18.31 18.93
C ALA A 4 10.31 -19.20 18.59
N ALA A 5 10.12 -19.56 17.31
CA ALA A 5 9.00 -20.35 16.84
C ALA A 5 9.45 -21.62 16.12
N ASP A 6 8.70 -22.70 16.23
CA ASP A 6 8.96 -23.93 15.46
C ASP A 6 8.49 -23.80 14.02
N VAL A 7 7.40 -23.05 13.78
CA VAL A 7 6.86 -22.73 12.46
C VAL A 7 6.33 -21.29 12.48
N VAL A 8 6.61 -20.56 11.42
CA VAL A 8 6.05 -19.24 11.13
C VAL A 8 5.23 -19.34 9.86
N CYS A 9 4.02 -18.78 9.85
CA CYS A 9 3.18 -18.72 8.67
C CYS A 9 2.85 -17.26 8.30
N PHE A 10 2.83 -16.97 7.01
CA PHE A 10 2.51 -15.65 6.48
C PHE A 10 1.95 -15.74 5.06
N SER A 11 1.35 -14.65 4.59
CA SER A 11 0.73 -14.56 3.26
C SER A 11 1.72 -14.08 2.20
N GLY A 12 1.61 -14.63 0.99
CA GLY A 12 2.35 -14.16 -0.18
C GLY A 12 1.77 -12.88 -0.80
N ASP A 13 0.46 -12.65 -0.65
CA ASP A 13 -0.32 -11.57 -1.28
C ASP A 13 -0.45 -10.30 -0.42
N LYS A 14 0.23 -10.21 0.70
CA LYS A 14 0.25 -9.04 1.58
C LYS A 14 1.54 -8.24 1.36
N LEU A 15 2.33 -8.05 2.41
CA LEU A 15 3.57 -7.25 2.36
C LEU A 15 4.61 -7.80 1.40
N LEU A 16 4.58 -9.11 1.11
CA LEU A 16 5.48 -9.72 0.14
C LEU A 16 5.19 -9.22 -1.30
N GLY A 17 3.93 -8.88 -1.60
CA GLY A 17 3.52 -8.35 -2.90
C GLY A 17 3.44 -9.39 -4.01
N GLY A 18 3.33 -10.67 -3.64
CA GLY A 18 3.20 -11.81 -4.55
C GLY A 18 1.76 -12.29 -4.75
N PRO A 19 1.58 -13.48 -5.31
CA PRO A 19 0.27 -14.10 -5.45
C PRO A 19 -0.29 -14.56 -4.10
N GLN A 20 -1.58 -14.85 -4.06
CA GLN A 20 -2.21 -15.44 -2.88
C GLN A 20 -1.57 -16.80 -2.57
N ALA A 21 -0.94 -16.88 -1.41
CA ALA A 21 -0.24 -18.07 -0.95
C ALA A 21 -0.16 -18.08 0.57
N GLY A 22 -0.33 -19.24 1.18
CA GLY A 22 0.07 -19.50 2.55
C GLY A 22 1.50 -20.04 2.58
N ILE A 23 2.43 -19.31 3.18
CA ILE A 23 3.84 -19.70 3.28
C ILE A 23 4.13 -20.14 4.69
N LEU A 24 4.75 -21.34 4.83
CA LEU A 24 5.14 -21.93 6.09
C LEU A 24 6.67 -22.11 6.08
N VAL A 25 7.34 -21.50 7.04
CA VAL A 25 8.79 -21.63 7.25
C VAL A 25 9.06 -22.01 8.69
N GLY A 26 10.09 -22.84 8.94
CA GLY A 26 10.37 -23.26 10.30
C GLY A 26 11.43 -24.36 10.39
N LYS A 27 11.48 -25.03 11.53
CA LYS A 27 12.39 -26.15 11.76
C LYS A 27 12.14 -27.27 10.75
N GLU A 28 13.19 -27.89 10.26
CA GLU A 28 13.12 -28.92 9.22
C GLU A 28 12.15 -30.05 9.58
N GLU A 29 12.19 -30.53 10.80
CA GLU A 29 11.32 -31.61 11.26
C GLU A 29 9.83 -31.23 11.18
N ALA A 30 9.48 -30.03 11.63
CA ALA A 30 8.12 -29.50 11.58
C ALA A 30 7.63 -29.35 10.16
N VAL A 31 8.44 -28.72 9.29
CA VAL A 31 8.11 -28.52 7.88
C VAL A 31 7.98 -29.86 7.14
N ARG A 32 8.85 -30.83 7.44
CA ARG A 32 8.77 -32.19 6.86
C ARG A 32 7.46 -32.88 7.22
N ARG A 33 7.02 -32.78 8.48
CA ARG A 33 5.72 -33.34 8.93
C ARG A 33 4.56 -32.68 8.17
N LEU A 34 4.57 -31.36 8.06
CA LEU A 34 3.54 -30.64 7.30
C LEU A 34 3.49 -31.07 5.84
N LYS A 35 4.63 -31.23 5.17
CA LYS A 35 4.71 -31.67 3.77
C LYS A 35 4.16 -33.07 3.51
N THR A 36 4.21 -33.94 4.50
CA THR A 36 3.72 -35.32 4.39
C THR A 36 2.25 -35.49 4.80
N ASP A 37 1.64 -34.46 5.37
CA ASP A 37 0.23 -34.46 5.72
C ASP A 37 -0.67 -34.47 4.47
N PRO A 38 -1.73 -35.29 4.41
CA PRO A 38 -2.66 -35.30 3.29
C PRO A 38 -3.28 -33.94 2.96
N LEU A 39 -3.48 -33.06 3.95
CA LEU A 39 -3.98 -31.69 3.75
C LEU A 39 -3.03 -30.85 2.90
N ALA A 40 -1.71 -31.04 3.01
CA ALA A 40 -0.75 -30.32 2.18
C ALA A 40 -1.00 -30.60 0.69
N ARG A 41 -1.44 -31.82 0.35
CA ARG A 41 -1.81 -32.18 -1.01
C ARG A 41 -3.10 -31.50 -1.48
N ALA A 42 -4.08 -31.39 -0.61
CA ALA A 42 -5.36 -30.73 -0.91
C ALA A 42 -5.23 -29.19 -1.05
N LEU A 43 -4.36 -28.60 -0.24
CA LEU A 43 -4.16 -27.14 -0.16
C LEU A 43 -2.99 -26.62 -0.99
N ARG A 44 -2.35 -27.47 -1.80
CA ARG A 44 -1.21 -27.06 -2.61
C ARG A 44 -1.60 -26.01 -3.65
N LEU A 45 -0.71 -25.06 -3.87
CA LEU A 45 -0.83 -24.09 -4.96
C LEU A 45 -0.75 -24.79 -6.32
N ASP A 46 -1.42 -24.19 -7.29
CA ASP A 46 -1.21 -24.52 -8.70
C ASP A 46 0.17 -24.04 -9.20
N LYS A 47 0.58 -24.53 -10.36
CA LYS A 47 1.90 -24.24 -10.91
C LYS A 47 2.11 -22.80 -11.34
N LEU A 48 1.03 -22.07 -11.72
CA LEU A 48 1.14 -20.65 -12.11
C LEU A 48 1.37 -19.79 -10.87
N SER A 49 0.60 -20.03 -9.80
CA SER A 49 0.81 -19.36 -8.51
C SER A 49 2.19 -19.66 -7.93
N LEU A 50 2.69 -20.90 -8.07
CA LEU A 50 4.05 -21.23 -7.62
C LEU A 50 5.12 -20.47 -8.42
N ALA A 51 4.99 -20.39 -9.73
CA ALA A 51 5.95 -19.66 -10.57
C ALA A 51 5.94 -18.15 -10.26
N ALA A 52 4.75 -17.57 -10.07
CA ALA A 52 4.63 -16.17 -9.68
C ALA A 52 5.22 -15.90 -8.28
N LEU A 53 4.99 -16.82 -7.32
CA LEU A 53 5.58 -16.71 -5.97
C LEU A 53 7.10 -16.84 -6.01
N GLU A 54 7.62 -17.77 -6.80
CA GLU A 54 9.07 -17.95 -7.00
C GLU A 54 9.69 -16.65 -7.55
N ALA A 55 9.11 -16.06 -8.61
CA ALA A 55 9.58 -14.79 -9.16
C ALA A 55 9.59 -13.68 -8.10
N THR A 56 8.50 -13.56 -7.31
CA THR A 56 8.43 -12.58 -6.22
C THR A 56 9.53 -12.79 -5.18
N LEU A 57 9.80 -14.02 -4.78
CA LEU A 57 10.84 -14.33 -3.81
C LEU A 57 12.26 -14.07 -4.36
N LEU A 58 12.47 -14.32 -5.66
CA LEU A 58 13.72 -13.97 -6.33
C LEU A 58 13.94 -12.47 -6.37
N ASP A 59 12.90 -11.68 -6.70
CA ASP A 59 12.96 -10.22 -6.67
C ASP A 59 13.34 -9.70 -5.28
N TRP A 60 12.73 -10.24 -4.22
CA TRP A 60 13.10 -9.89 -2.84
C TRP A 60 14.55 -10.24 -2.50
N ARG A 61 15.00 -11.43 -2.88
CA ARG A 61 16.38 -11.88 -2.66
C ARG A 61 17.40 -10.99 -3.40
N ASP A 62 17.10 -10.64 -4.64
CA ASP A 62 18.01 -9.91 -5.52
C ASP A 62 17.89 -8.38 -5.36
N GLY A 63 17.05 -7.92 -4.42
CA GLY A 63 16.87 -6.50 -4.11
C GLY A 63 16.10 -5.73 -5.17
N VAL A 64 15.38 -6.41 -6.05
CA VAL A 64 14.48 -5.78 -7.03
C VAL A 64 13.34 -5.10 -6.28
N SER A 65 13.06 -3.85 -6.65
CA SER A 65 12.00 -3.07 -6.00
C SER A 65 10.63 -3.49 -6.51
N VAL A 66 9.88 -4.24 -5.69
CA VAL A 66 8.46 -4.45 -5.90
C VAL A 66 7.64 -3.29 -5.30
N PRO A 67 6.47 -2.92 -5.86
CA PRO A 67 5.72 -1.74 -5.40
C PRO A 67 5.46 -1.71 -3.89
N THR A 68 5.05 -2.83 -3.30
CA THR A 68 4.78 -2.93 -1.86
C THR A 68 6.03 -2.63 -1.03
N ARG A 69 7.18 -3.19 -1.42
CA ARG A 69 8.46 -2.96 -0.77
C ARG A 69 8.88 -1.50 -0.89
N ALA A 70 8.78 -0.92 -2.08
CA ALA A 70 9.10 0.48 -2.31
C ALA A 70 8.27 1.42 -1.43
N MET A 71 6.95 1.14 -1.30
CA MET A 71 6.06 1.90 -0.43
C MET A 71 6.46 1.78 1.04
N LEU A 72 6.83 0.59 1.53
CA LEU A 72 7.24 0.36 2.91
C LEU A 72 8.58 1.03 3.24
N GLU A 73 9.57 0.91 2.35
CA GLU A 73 10.94 1.39 2.55
C GLU A 73 11.11 2.89 2.29
N THR A 74 10.10 3.58 1.71
CA THR A 74 10.19 5.01 1.44
C THR A 74 10.36 5.80 2.74
N ARG A 75 11.42 6.59 2.81
CA ARG A 75 11.78 7.35 4.00
C ARG A 75 10.83 8.53 4.24
N PRO A 76 10.51 8.88 5.48
CA PRO A 76 9.63 10.02 5.81
C PRO A 76 10.04 11.34 5.15
N ARG A 77 11.34 11.62 5.03
CA ARG A 77 11.86 12.80 4.34
C ARG A 77 11.43 12.85 2.86
N ASP A 78 11.49 11.72 2.17
CA ASP A 78 11.16 11.65 0.75
C ASP A 78 9.64 11.78 0.54
N LEU A 79 8.86 11.23 1.48
CA LEU A 79 7.40 11.40 1.53
C LEU A 79 7.01 12.87 1.78
N ARG A 80 7.70 13.56 2.69
CA ARG A 80 7.49 14.98 2.92
C ARG A 80 7.65 15.78 1.63
N GLN A 81 8.77 15.61 0.93
CA GLN A 81 9.01 16.31 -0.34
C GLN A 81 7.95 15.98 -1.39
N LYS A 82 7.48 14.72 -1.43
CA LYS A 82 6.40 14.30 -2.35
C LYS A 82 5.08 14.98 -1.99
N ALA A 83 4.73 15.06 -0.71
CA ALA A 83 3.52 15.74 -0.25
C ALA A 83 3.57 17.25 -0.50
N GLU A 84 4.71 17.90 -0.27
CA GLU A 84 4.90 19.32 -0.56
C GLU A 84 4.73 19.62 -2.06
N ARG A 85 5.30 18.78 -2.94
CA ARG A 85 5.10 18.90 -4.40
C ARG A 85 3.65 18.70 -4.80
N LEU A 86 2.98 17.68 -4.24
CA LEU A 86 1.57 17.43 -4.52
C LEU A 86 0.71 18.60 -4.04
N ALA A 87 0.91 19.08 -2.81
CA ALA A 87 0.16 20.23 -2.28
C ALA A 87 0.34 21.46 -3.16
N ALA A 88 1.56 21.79 -3.59
CA ALA A 88 1.83 22.91 -4.48
C ALA A 88 1.11 22.75 -5.84
N LEU A 89 1.04 21.54 -6.38
CA LEU A 89 0.33 21.22 -7.62
C LEU A 89 -1.18 21.44 -7.49
N LEU A 90 -1.75 21.15 -6.32
CA LEU A 90 -3.21 21.17 -6.09
C LEU A 90 -3.73 22.50 -5.53
N THR A 91 -2.89 23.29 -4.88
CA THR A 91 -3.26 24.62 -4.30
C THR A 91 -4.00 25.56 -5.27
N PRO A 92 -3.75 25.58 -6.59
CA PRO A 92 -4.52 26.43 -7.52
C PRO A 92 -6.02 26.08 -7.63
N PHE A 93 -6.42 24.89 -7.22
CA PHE A 93 -7.78 24.37 -7.35
C PHE A 93 -8.58 24.43 -6.05
N CYS A 94 -7.94 24.16 -4.92
CA CYS A 94 -8.57 24.19 -3.59
C CYS A 94 -7.52 24.46 -2.50
N PRO A 95 -7.92 24.84 -1.27
CA PRO A 95 -7.00 24.91 -0.13
C PRO A 95 -6.32 23.58 0.09
N CYS A 96 -5.00 23.54 0.01
CA CYS A 96 -4.21 22.33 0.12
C CYS A 96 -2.86 22.61 0.79
N GLU A 97 -2.48 21.75 1.73
CA GLU A 97 -1.16 21.82 2.37
C GLU A 97 -0.59 20.43 2.63
N ALA A 98 0.73 20.32 2.73
CA ALA A 98 1.39 19.10 3.14
C ALA A 98 1.34 18.96 4.67
N VAL A 99 0.88 17.80 5.15
CA VAL A 99 0.76 17.51 6.59
C VAL A 99 1.43 16.18 6.93
N GLU A 100 2.01 16.14 8.12
CA GLU A 100 2.49 14.89 8.68
C GLU A 100 1.31 14.00 9.08
N THR A 101 1.44 12.71 8.83
CA THR A 101 0.42 11.72 9.13
C THR A 101 1.06 10.36 9.44
N ALA A 102 0.24 9.38 9.76
CA ALA A 102 0.66 8.00 9.89
C ALA A 102 -0.26 7.10 9.07
N GLY A 103 0.34 6.22 8.29
CA GLY A 103 -0.33 5.13 7.64
C GLY A 103 -0.31 3.86 8.49
N GLU A 104 -1.11 2.89 8.11
CA GLU A 104 -1.10 1.56 8.68
C GLU A 104 -0.97 0.54 7.55
N ALA A 105 -0.20 -0.53 7.77
CA ALA A 105 -0.20 -1.65 6.84
C ALA A 105 -1.53 -2.40 7.01
N GLY A 106 -2.38 -2.36 5.97
CA GLY A 106 -3.73 -2.91 6.00
C GLY A 106 -3.80 -4.43 6.22
N GLY A 107 -5.02 -4.93 6.42
CA GLY A 107 -5.30 -6.35 6.48
C GLY A 107 -4.75 -7.08 7.70
N GLY A 108 -4.47 -6.39 8.81
CA GLY A 108 -3.91 -7.01 10.02
C GLY A 108 -2.46 -7.49 9.88
N THR A 109 -1.76 -7.05 8.85
CA THR A 109 -0.42 -7.55 8.48
C THR A 109 0.66 -7.09 9.46
N LEU A 110 0.55 -5.88 9.99
CA LEU A 110 1.39 -5.32 11.05
C LEU A 110 0.50 -4.61 12.08
N PRO A 111 -0.24 -5.37 12.89
CA PRO A 111 -1.19 -4.78 13.83
C PRO A 111 -0.48 -3.91 14.86
N GLY A 112 -0.97 -2.67 15.02
CA GLY A 112 -0.40 -1.71 15.97
C GLY A 112 0.82 -0.93 15.49
N GLU A 113 1.42 -1.29 14.36
CA GLU A 113 2.54 -0.56 13.77
C GLU A 113 2.02 0.62 12.93
N LYS A 114 2.47 1.81 13.29
CA LYS A 114 2.20 3.03 12.52
C LYS A 114 3.41 3.37 11.65
N LEU A 115 3.16 3.56 10.37
CA LEU A 115 4.17 3.97 9.41
C LEU A 115 4.17 5.51 9.32
N PRO A 116 5.21 6.22 9.79
CA PRO A 116 5.31 7.67 9.64
C PRO A 116 5.18 8.06 8.17
N SER A 117 4.20 8.91 7.83
CA SER A 117 3.89 9.29 6.46
C SER A 117 3.58 10.78 6.32
N TRP A 118 3.36 11.22 5.10
CA TRP A 118 2.95 12.57 4.75
C TRP A 118 1.78 12.51 3.76
N ALA A 119 0.91 13.51 3.81
CA ALA A 119 -0.25 13.61 2.95
C ALA A 119 -0.45 15.04 2.44
N ALA A 120 -1.08 15.18 1.29
CA ALA A 120 -1.74 16.41 0.91
C ALA A 120 -3.12 16.46 1.61
N ALA A 121 -3.37 17.52 2.35
CA ALA A 121 -4.63 17.74 3.09
C ALA A 121 -5.45 18.81 2.37
N LEU A 122 -6.66 18.45 1.94
CA LEU A 122 -7.52 19.26 1.08
C LEU A 122 -8.82 19.66 1.78
N ASP A 123 -9.35 20.81 1.41
CA ASP A 123 -10.67 21.32 1.78
C ASP A 123 -11.46 21.77 0.53
N PRO A 124 -12.80 21.58 0.50
CA PRO A 124 -13.68 20.97 1.49
C PRO A 124 -13.67 19.41 1.42
N ALA A 125 -13.50 18.77 2.57
CA ALA A 125 -13.22 17.34 2.65
C ALA A 125 -14.33 16.43 2.09
N ALA A 126 -15.57 16.61 2.54
CA ALA A 126 -16.68 15.71 2.19
C ALA A 126 -17.06 15.80 0.70
N GLU A 127 -17.06 17.01 0.15
CA GLU A 127 -17.39 17.25 -1.26
C GLU A 127 -16.32 16.64 -2.18
N LEU A 128 -15.05 16.88 -1.85
CA LEU A 128 -13.92 16.33 -2.59
C LEU A 128 -13.86 14.80 -2.51
N GLU A 129 -14.13 14.22 -1.34
CA GLU A 129 -14.15 12.77 -1.17
C GLU A 129 -15.22 12.12 -2.07
N ALA A 130 -16.44 12.67 -2.07
CA ALA A 130 -17.52 12.18 -2.90
C ALA A 130 -17.20 12.33 -4.40
N PHE A 131 -16.69 13.49 -4.82
CA PHE A 131 -16.31 13.75 -6.21
C PHE A 131 -15.17 12.81 -6.67
N PHE A 132 -14.12 12.67 -5.89
CA PHE A 132 -12.98 11.82 -6.19
C PHE A 132 -13.34 10.34 -6.30
N ARG A 133 -14.24 9.87 -5.46
CA ARG A 133 -14.74 8.50 -5.52
C ARG A 133 -15.52 8.21 -6.81
N GLY A 134 -16.22 9.21 -7.34
CA GLY A 134 -16.96 9.12 -8.61
C GLY A 134 -16.17 9.45 -9.87
N TRP A 135 -14.90 9.86 -9.73
CA TRP A 135 -14.07 10.19 -10.89
C TRP A 135 -13.78 8.96 -11.77
N SER A 136 -13.47 9.18 -13.05
CA SER A 136 -13.20 8.09 -14.01
C SER A 136 -12.14 7.08 -13.56
N THR A 137 -11.13 7.57 -12.85
CA THR A 137 -10.19 6.75 -12.07
C THR A 137 -10.41 7.11 -10.60
N PRO A 138 -11.11 6.29 -9.80
CA PRO A 138 -11.45 6.63 -8.44
C PRO A 138 -10.22 6.97 -7.59
N ILE A 139 -10.27 8.11 -6.91
CA ILE A 139 -9.22 8.58 -6.00
C ILE A 139 -9.72 8.41 -4.58
N LEU A 140 -9.04 7.58 -3.81
CA LEU A 140 -9.43 7.26 -2.44
C LEU A 140 -8.53 7.99 -1.45
N GLY A 141 -9.14 8.87 -0.66
CA GLY A 141 -8.51 9.52 0.48
C GLY A 141 -9.18 9.10 1.78
N ARG A 142 -8.72 9.67 2.88
CA ARG A 142 -9.36 9.50 4.20
C ARG A 142 -9.66 10.86 4.81
N ILE A 143 -10.84 11.01 5.41
CA ILE A 143 -11.17 12.22 6.17
C ILE A 143 -10.59 12.09 7.57
N HIS A 144 -9.77 13.07 7.95
CA HIS A 144 -9.17 13.15 9.28
C HIS A 144 -9.18 14.61 9.75
N LYS A 145 -9.72 14.85 10.94
CA LYS A 145 -9.89 16.20 11.52
C LYS A 145 -10.55 17.20 10.57
N GLY A 146 -11.58 16.74 9.83
CA GLY A 146 -12.35 17.58 8.91
C GLY A 146 -11.68 17.83 7.55
N ARG A 147 -10.51 17.27 7.27
CA ARG A 147 -9.78 17.45 6.01
C ARG A 147 -9.65 16.13 5.25
N LEU A 148 -9.66 16.18 3.93
CA LEU A 148 -9.39 15.03 3.08
C LEU A 148 -7.88 14.86 2.93
N LEU A 149 -7.35 13.73 3.40
CA LEU A 149 -5.94 13.39 3.30
C LEU A 149 -5.69 12.44 2.14
N LEU A 150 -4.82 12.84 1.22
CA LEU A 150 -4.24 11.99 0.18
C LEU A 150 -2.82 11.61 0.63
N ASP A 151 -2.67 10.42 1.19
CA ASP A 151 -1.37 9.92 1.67
C ASP A 151 -0.47 9.59 0.47
N VAL A 152 0.70 10.21 0.42
CA VAL A 152 1.59 10.09 -0.74
C VAL A 152 2.42 8.82 -0.75
N ARG A 153 2.37 8.00 0.31
CA ARG A 153 3.12 6.74 0.40
C ARG A 153 2.72 5.76 -0.69
N THR A 154 1.42 5.64 -0.96
CA THR A 154 0.86 4.70 -1.93
C THR A 154 0.67 5.30 -3.32
N LEU A 155 0.95 6.57 -3.50
CA LEU A 155 0.82 7.26 -4.78
C LEU A 155 1.94 6.83 -5.73
N LEU A 156 1.60 6.23 -6.86
CA LEU A 156 2.54 5.82 -7.89
C LEU A 156 2.97 7.01 -8.78
N PRO A 157 4.12 6.92 -9.46
CA PRO A 157 4.56 7.96 -10.39
C PRO A 157 3.51 8.25 -11.47
N GLY A 158 3.17 9.52 -11.65
CA GLY A 158 2.19 9.98 -12.65
C GLY A 158 0.75 10.09 -12.13
N GLU A 159 0.40 9.45 -11.01
CA GLU A 159 -0.95 9.52 -10.44
C GLU A 159 -1.29 10.91 -9.88
N GLU A 160 -0.29 11.73 -9.57
CA GLU A 160 -0.47 13.14 -9.23
C GLU A 160 -1.18 13.93 -10.31
N ASN A 161 -1.00 13.57 -11.60
CA ASN A 161 -1.70 14.20 -12.72
C ASN A 161 -3.19 13.83 -12.73
N ILE A 162 -3.53 12.59 -12.37
CA ILE A 162 -4.94 12.16 -12.26
C ILE A 162 -5.67 12.99 -11.20
N ILE A 163 -5.01 13.23 -10.05
CA ILE A 163 -5.57 14.06 -8.98
C ILE A 163 -5.74 15.50 -9.42
N ARG A 164 -4.73 16.07 -10.09
CA ARG A 164 -4.78 17.43 -10.63
C ARG A 164 -5.92 17.60 -11.63
N ASP A 165 -6.05 16.66 -12.57
CA ASP A 165 -7.05 16.72 -13.64
C ASP A 165 -8.47 16.59 -13.07
N ALA A 166 -8.66 15.70 -12.07
CA ALA A 166 -9.90 15.59 -11.32
C ALA A 166 -10.28 16.91 -10.62
N LEU A 167 -9.34 17.56 -9.93
CA LEU A 167 -9.58 18.84 -9.27
C LEU A 167 -9.85 19.97 -10.27
N GLY A 168 -9.20 19.95 -11.43
CA GLY A 168 -9.47 20.88 -12.52
C GLY A 168 -10.93 20.80 -12.99
N ALA A 169 -11.44 19.58 -13.17
CA ALA A 169 -12.84 19.36 -13.53
C ALA A 169 -13.78 19.79 -12.40
N TRP A 170 -13.50 19.41 -11.15
CA TRP A 170 -14.31 19.78 -9.99
C TRP A 170 -14.45 21.31 -9.83
N LYS A 171 -13.36 22.06 -10.06
CA LYS A 171 -13.39 23.53 -10.01
C LYS A 171 -14.18 24.12 -11.15
N GLY A 172 -14.14 23.51 -12.35
CA GLY A 172 -14.90 23.96 -13.52
C GLY A 172 -16.40 23.72 -13.44
N GLU A 173 -16.86 22.78 -12.60
CA GLU A 173 -18.28 22.48 -12.35
C GLU A 173 -18.91 23.40 -11.29
N ARG A 174 -18.11 24.20 -10.59
CA ARG A 174 -18.61 25.18 -9.61
C ARG A 174 -18.87 26.51 -10.29
N PRO A 175 -20.07 27.10 -10.08
CA PRO A 175 -20.45 28.41 -10.60
C PRO A 175 -19.60 29.55 -10.01
#